data_2801c6d48dec92f3d0730a29d96c2b5f
#
_entry.id   2801c6d48dec92f3d0730a29d96c2b5f
#
_cell.length_a   1.000
_cell.length_b   1.000
_cell.length_c   1.000
_cell.angle_alpha   90.00
_cell.angle_beta   90.00
_cell.angle_gamma   90.00
#
_symmetry.space_group_name_H-M   'P 1'
#
loop_
_entity.id
_entity.type
_entity.pdbx_description
1 polymer ?
#
loop_
_entity_poly.entity_id
_entity_poly.type
_entity_poly.pdbx_seq_one_letter_code
_entity_poly.pdbx_strand_id
1 'polypeptide(L)'
;MELIIASFIVLGLYMAAEALYERKWYKNVYTDITFEKEYMKYGEPVTMIIEAGNNSRIYLPVLIITYEIWRNGRVLHYRKERISLKSKQKVVRKHVIMDLMRGLYEIRNIRIISKGLFLKNEYRVVSECKAWTTVFPKVDDISMDEIPVDVITGECCTDTRLLENPYYFMGVRDYDDNDTFSKINWNATAAMGRMMSSIYEDRRLHRVQLVCEFPDRYVMDCDAIAEKMITVVCSIYKSLMEAGEYVSIICNAADCVTHEPVVIENGTDIDIVLESMARIDAASTIKNAALQEKQSGEKYFINLSTYSAFS
;
A
#
# COMPACT_ATOMS: atom_id res chain seq x y z
N MET A 1 4.40 -55.95 45.97
CA MET A 1 5.22 -54.80 46.28
C MET A 1 6.02 -54.31 45.08
N GLU A 2 6.69 -55.19 44.30
CA GLU A 2 7.49 -54.85 43.15
C GLU A 2 6.73 -54.09 42.04
N LEU A 3 5.51 -54.53 41.72
CA LEU A 3 4.64 -53.86 40.72
C LEU A 3 4.26 -52.46 41.11
N ILE A 4 4.09 -52.16 42.38
CA ILE A 4 3.76 -50.82 42.90
C ILE A 4 4.98 -49.94 42.80
N ILE A 5 6.16 -50.44 43.14
CA ILE A 5 7.43 -49.67 43.02
C ILE A 5 7.73 -49.39 41.54
N ALA A 6 7.57 -50.39 40.67
CA ALA A 6 7.73 -50.19 39.22
C ALA A 6 6.79 -49.13 38.66
N SER A 7 5.53 -49.08 39.09
CA SER A 7 4.54 -48.08 38.69
C SER A 7 4.97 -46.65 39.14
N PHE A 8 5.49 -46.49 40.37
CA PHE A 8 5.98 -45.19 40.82
C PHE A 8 7.25 -44.71 40.03
N ILE A 9 8.15 -45.63 39.71
CA ILE A 9 9.32 -45.33 38.91
C ILE A 9 8.90 -44.85 37.49
N VAL A 10 7.96 -45.58 36.84
CA VAL A 10 7.45 -45.18 35.51
C VAL A 10 6.75 -43.84 35.56
N LEU A 11 5.95 -43.57 36.59
CA LEU A 11 5.28 -42.28 36.79
C LEU A 11 6.29 -41.17 37.01
N GLY A 12 7.35 -41.39 37.82
CA GLY A 12 8.43 -40.42 38.03
C GLY A 12 9.22 -40.11 36.77
N LEU A 13 9.54 -41.12 35.95
CA LEU A 13 10.17 -40.96 34.66
C LEU A 13 9.28 -40.16 33.68
N TYR A 14 7.98 -40.47 33.67
CA TYR A 14 7.02 -39.72 32.86
C TYR A 14 6.99 -38.26 33.25
N MET A 15 6.86 -37.91 34.54
CA MET A 15 6.83 -36.54 35.02
C MET A 15 8.15 -35.79 34.73
N ALA A 16 9.29 -36.48 34.92
CA ALA A 16 10.60 -35.90 34.60
C ALA A 16 10.77 -35.65 33.10
N ALA A 17 10.32 -36.56 32.24
CA ALA A 17 10.38 -36.36 30.79
C ALA A 17 9.51 -35.21 30.33
N GLU A 18 8.30 -35.06 30.87
CA GLU A 18 7.39 -33.95 30.56
C GLU A 18 7.95 -32.62 31.03
N ALA A 19 8.49 -32.55 32.25
CA ALA A 19 9.14 -31.33 32.81
C ALA A 19 10.39 -30.93 32.01
N LEU A 20 11.18 -31.87 31.55
CA LEU A 20 12.33 -31.60 30.66
C LEU A 20 11.88 -31.11 29.28
N TYR A 21 10.80 -31.68 28.75
CA TYR A 21 10.22 -31.22 27.51
C TYR A 21 9.72 -29.79 27.63
N GLU A 22 8.91 -29.46 28.64
CA GLU A 22 8.40 -28.12 28.90
C GLU A 22 9.50 -27.04 28.95
N ARG A 23 10.62 -27.35 29.60
CA ARG A 23 11.73 -26.42 29.77
C ARG A 23 12.61 -26.23 28.53
N LYS A 24 12.60 -27.16 27.59
CA LYS A 24 13.59 -27.21 26.49
C LYS A 24 12.99 -27.14 25.10
N TRP A 25 11.70 -27.44 24.88
CA TRP A 25 11.11 -27.55 23.55
C TRP A 25 11.18 -26.26 22.73
N TYR A 26 10.97 -25.10 23.37
CA TYR A 26 10.90 -23.82 22.69
C TYR A 26 12.25 -23.17 22.39
N LYS A 27 13.32 -23.58 23.09
CA LYS A 27 14.62 -22.87 23.06
C LYS A 27 15.30 -22.87 21.69
N ASN A 28 15.01 -23.85 20.88
CA ASN A 28 15.62 -24.02 19.55
C ASN A 28 14.58 -24.28 18.46
N VAL A 29 13.34 -23.90 18.72
CA VAL A 29 12.25 -23.91 17.73
C VAL A 29 12.08 -22.49 17.24
N TYR A 30 12.09 -22.33 15.93
CA TYR A 30 11.79 -21.04 15.29
C TYR A 30 10.69 -21.24 14.25
N THR A 31 9.95 -20.18 14.03
CA THR A 31 8.96 -20.10 12.95
C THR A 31 9.12 -18.74 12.32
N ASP A 32 9.28 -18.73 11.02
CA ASP A 32 9.33 -17.54 10.21
C ASP A 32 8.23 -17.61 9.17
N ILE A 33 7.54 -16.50 8.95
CA ILE A 33 6.52 -16.37 7.92
C ILE A 33 6.92 -15.18 7.07
N THR A 34 7.08 -15.40 5.78
CA THR A 34 7.48 -14.36 4.82
C THR A 34 6.59 -14.41 3.58
N PHE A 35 6.51 -13.29 2.89
CA PHE A 35 5.95 -13.24 1.55
C PHE A 35 7.08 -13.29 0.53
N GLU A 36 6.83 -13.90 -0.62
CA GLU A 36 7.83 -14.05 -1.68
C GLU A 36 8.22 -12.70 -2.29
N LYS A 37 7.26 -11.76 -2.35
CA LYS A 37 7.46 -10.40 -2.84
C LYS A 37 6.83 -9.40 -1.87
N GLU A 38 7.41 -8.20 -1.77
CA GLU A 38 6.88 -7.09 -0.96
C GLU A 38 5.74 -6.36 -1.67
N TYR A 39 5.79 -6.30 -3.01
CA TYR A 39 4.80 -5.61 -3.85
C TYR A 39 4.24 -6.56 -4.90
N MET A 40 2.93 -6.55 -5.07
CA MET A 40 2.20 -7.41 -6.00
C MET A 40 1.22 -6.57 -6.81
N LYS A 41 1.08 -6.90 -8.10
CA LYS A 41 0.04 -6.30 -8.94
C LYS A 41 -1.32 -6.94 -8.63
N TYR A 42 -2.38 -6.20 -8.92
CA TYR A 42 -3.74 -6.72 -8.79
C TYR A 42 -3.93 -8.01 -9.61
N GLY A 43 -4.53 -9.03 -8.98
CA GLY A 43 -4.76 -10.33 -9.63
C GLY A 43 -3.56 -11.27 -9.69
N GLU A 44 -2.37 -10.84 -9.29
CA GLU A 44 -1.23 -11.74 -9.14
C GLU A 44 -1.38 -12.63 -7.91
N PRO A 45 -1.00 -13.93 -8.00
CA PRO A 45 -1.02 -14.82 -6.86
C PRO A 45 0.05 -14.42 -5.85
N VAL A 46 -0.33 -14.31 -4.59
CA VAL A 46 0.59 -14.01 -3.47
C VAL A 46 1.06 -15.32 -2.85
N THR A 47 2.37 -15.56 -2.86
CA THR A 47 2.96 -16.73 -2.22
C THR A 47 3.45 -16.38 -0.82
N MET A 48 2.84 -16.98 0.18
CA MET A 48 3.27 -16.93 1.58
C MET A 48 4.10 -18.17 1.91
N ILE A 49 5.26 -17.98 2.52
CA ILE A 49 6.21 -19.03 2.89
C ILE A 49 6.23 -19.14 4.40
N ILE A 50 5.87 -20.31 4.92
CA ILE A 50 5.95 -20.65 6.34
C ILE A 50 7.13 -21.58 6.52
N GLU A 51 8.12 -21.12 7.25
CA GLU A 51 9.29 -21.91 7.63
C GLU A 51 9.20 -22.25 9.12
N ALA A 52 9.34 -23.51 9.45
CA ALA A 52 9.40 -23.97 10.83
C ALA A 52 10.62 -24.89 11.01
N GLY A 53 11.45 -24.58 11.97
CA GLY A 53 12.66 -25.33 12.23
C GLY A 53 12.80 -25.75 13.69
N ASN A 54 13.36 -26.93 13.89
CA ASN A 54 13.69 -27.50 15.18
C ASN A 54 15.18 -27.81 15.24
N ASN A 55 15.96 -26.92 15.82
CA ASN A 55 17.40 -27.09 16.00
C ASN A 55 17.77 -27.95 17.25
N SER A 56 16.76 -28.41 17.98
CA SER A 56 16.97 -29.25 19.17
C SER A 56 17.10 -30.74 18.83
N ARG A 57 17.49 -31.52 19.81
CA ARG A 57 17.47 -32.99 19.74
C ARG A 57 16.10 -33.59 20.15
N ILE A 58 15.17 -32.73 20.53
CA ILE A 58 13.83 -33.16 21.01
C ILE A 58 12.92 -33.30 19.81
N TYR A 59 12.19 -34.39 19.73
CA TYR A 59 11.14 -34.59 18.75
C TYR A 59 9.89 -33.80 19.15
N LEU A 60 9.30 -33.07 18.22
CA LEU A 60 8.07 -32.31 18.38
C LEU A 60 6.95 -33.02 17.59
N PRO A 61 6.16 -33.86 18.24
CA PRO A 61 5.14 -34.65 17.54
C PRO A 61 4.06 -33.81 16.91
N VAL A 62 3.63 -32.78 17.60
CA VAL A 62 2.62 -31.85 17.11
C VAL A 62 3.02 -30.42 17.47
N LEU A 63 3.34 -29.66 16.45
CA LEU A 63 3.53 -28.22 16.50
C LEU A 63 2.38 -27.54 15.77
N ILE A 64 1.71 -26.62 16.43
CA ILE A 64 0.62 -25.86 15.86
C ILE A 64 1.08 -24.41 15.78
N ILE A 65 1.05 -23.85 14.58
CA ILE A 65 1.34 -22.44 14.33
C ILE A 65 0.01 -21.76 14.06
N THR A 66 -0.31 -20.74 14.85
CA THR A 66 -1.49 -19.90 14.64
C THR A 66 -1.04 -18.49 14.32
N TYR A 67 -1.66 -17.86 13.36
CA TYR A 67 -1.35 -16.50 12.96
C TYR A 67 -2.60 -15.82 12.42
N GLU A 68 -2.56 -14.49 12.44
CA GLU A 68 -3.61 -13.63 11.91
C GLU A 68 -3.10 -12.96 10.64
N ILE A 69 -3.95 -12.97 9.61
CA ILE A 69 -3.74 -12.19 8.39
C ILE A 69 -4.56 -10.91 8.54
N TRP A 70 -3.89 -9.79 8.51
CA TRP A 70 -4.48 -8.46 8.59
C TRP A 70 -4.46 -7.80 7.21
N ARG A 71 -5.48 -7.02 6.88
CA ARG A 71 -5.54 -6.16 5.69
C ARG A 71 -5.93 -4.75 6.12
N ASN A 72 -5.11 -3.76 5.77
CA ASN A 72 -5.33 -2.35 6.09
C ASN A 72 -5.74 -2.13 7.56
N GLY A 73 -5.00 -2.73 8.50
CA GLY A 73 -5.25 -2.60 9.92
C GLY A 73 -6.42 -3.43 10.48
N ARG A 74 -7.10 -4.26 9.68
CA ARG A 74 -8.22 -5.11 10.10
C ARG A 74 -7.90 -6.59 9.96
N VAL A 75 -8.36 -7.39 10.92
CA VAL A 75 -8.23 -8.85 10.85
C VAL A 75 -9.08 -9.38 9.70
N LEU A 76 -8.43 -10.05 8.76
CA LEU A 76 -9.09 -10.69 7.64
C LEU A 76 -9.36 -12.18 7.93
N HIS A 77 -8.33 -12.91 8.36
CA HIS A 77 -8.41 -14.34 8.60
C HIS A 77 -7.56 -14.79 9.78
N TYR A 78 -8.06 -15.81 10.45
CA TYR A 78 -7.34 -16.62 11.42
C TYR A 78 -6.87 -17.92 10.77
N ARG A 79 -5.58 -18.23 10.86
CA ARG A 79 -5.01 -19.46 10.28
C ARG A 79 -4.36 -20.32 11.35
N LYS A 80 -4.44 -21.63 11.12
CA LYS A 80 -3.89 -22.65 12.02
C LYS A 80 -3.24 -23.74 11.19
N GLU A 81 -1.93 -23.88 11.33
CA GLU A 81 -1.14 -24.91 10.66
C GLU A 81 -0.67 -25.97 11.66
N ARG A 82 -0.70 -27.23 11.27
CA ARG A 82 -0.18 -28.34 12.07
C ARG A 82 1.02 -28.94 11.36
N ILE A 83 2.14 -29.04 12.09
CA ILE A 83 3.41 -29.54 11.58
C ILE A 83 3.97 -30.52 12.62
N SER A 84 4.69 -31.53 12.16
CA SER A 84 5.51 -32.42 13.01
C SER A 84 6.97 -32.17 12.66
N LEU A 85 7.82 -31.95 13.65
CA LEU A 85 9.24 -31.69 13.45
C LEU A 85 10.11 -32.71 14.19
N LYS A 86 10.87 -33.47 13.43
CA LYS A 86 11.91 -34.33 13.99
C LYS A 86 13.07 -33.47 14.54
N SER A 87 13.97 -34.12 15.28
CA SER A 87 15.22 -33.51 15.71
C SER A 87 15.98 -32.93 14.52
N LYS A 88 16.44 -31.70 14.62
CA LYS A 88 17.22 -30.98 13.60
C LYS A 88 16.54 -30.89 12.22
N GLN A 89 15.22 -30.92 12.18
CA GLN A 89 14.45 -30.83 10.95
C GLN A 89 13.94 -29.41 10.72
N LYS A 90 14.00 -28.98 9.45
CA LYS A 90 13.38 -27.78 8.91
C LYS A 90 12.27 -28.20 7.94
N VAL A 91 11.12 -27.58 8.04
CA VAL A 91 9.99 -27.74 7.12
C VAL A 91 9.61 -26.39 6.55
N VAL A 92 9.46 -26.33 5.25
CA VAL A 92 8.99 -25.13 4.52
C VAL A 92 7.67 -25.48 3.83
N ARG A 93 6.68 -24.63 4.02
CA ARG A 93 5.38 -24.73 3.33
C ARG A 93 5.11 -23.46 2.55
N LYS A 94 4.70 -23.61 1.31
CA LYS A 94 4.28 -22.50 0.45
C LYS A 94 2.78 -22.52 0.32
N HIS A 95 2.13 -21.40 0.59
CA HIS A 95 0.71 -21.18 0.39
C HIS A 95 0.51 -20.11 -0.67
N VAL A 96 -0.11 -20.49 -1.77
CA VAL A 96 -0.49 -19.55 -2.82
C VAL A 96 -1.89 -19.06 -2.50
N ILE A 97 -2.04 -17.74 -2.36
CA ILE A 97 -3.30 -17.07 -2.12
C ILE A 97 -3.66 -16.33 -3.41
N MET A 98 -4.80 -16.65 -3.97
CA MET A 98 -5.32 -16.03 -5.19
C MET A 98 -6.39 -14.99 -4.85
N ASP A 99 -6.67 -14.13 -5.80
CA ASP A 99 -7.78 -13.16 -5.77
C ASP A 99 -7.76 -12.23 -4.52
N LEU A 100 -6.55 -11.83 -4.12
CA LEU A 100 -6.43 -10.83 -3.08
C LEU A 100 -6.83 -9.45 -3.62
N MET A 101 -7.70 -8.78 -2.89
CA MET A 101 -8.02 -7.38 -3.14
C MET A 101 -6.80 -6.50 -2.80
N ARG A 102 -6.77 -5.24 -3.32
CA ARG A 102 -5.73 -4.28 -2.96
C ARG A 102 -5.60 -4.12 -1.44
N GLY A 103 -4.42 -3.81 -0.96
CA GLY A 103 -4.21 -3.50 0.46
C GLY A 103 -2.83 -3.88 0.97
N LEU A 104 -2.52 -3.38 2.15
CA LEU A 104 -1.38 -3.80 2.93
C LEU A 104 -1.78 -5.04 3.73
N TYR A 105 -1.15 -6.15 3.43
CA TYR A 105 -1.32 -7.42 4.14
C TYR A 105 -0.19 -7.62 5.12
N GLU A 106 -0.54 -7.93 6.36
CA GLU A 106 0.43 -8.16 7.44
C GLU A 106 0.10 -9.46 8.16
N ILE A 107 1.14 -10.16 8.58
CA ILE A 107 1.02 -11.29 9.48
C ILE A 107 1.31 -10.83 10.90
N ARG A 108 0.34 -11.02 11.77
CA ARG A 108 0.44 -10.61 13.18
C ARG A 108 0.06 -11.76 14.12
N ASN A 109 0.36 -11.60 15.41
CA ASN A 109 -0.05 -12.49 16.48
C ASN A 109 0.33 -13.96 16.26
N ILE A 110 1.58 -14.21 15.82
CA ILE A 110 2.07 -15.56 15.58
C ILE A 110 2.28 -16.26 16.92
N ARG A 111 1.59 -17.38 17.11
CA ARG A 111 1.72 -18.22 18.31
C ARG A 111 2.08 -19.64 17.90
N ILE A 112 3.10 -20.15 18.57
CA ILE A 112 3.56 -21.52 18.40
C ILE A 112 3.06 -22.30 19.60
N ILE A 113 2.32 -23.38 19.35
CA ILE A 113 1.76 -24.25 20.37
C ILE A 113 2.34 -25.64 20.15
N SER A 114 3.05 -26.17 21.12
CA SER A 114 3.52 -27.55 21.12
C SER A 114 2.66 -28.40 22.03
N LYS A 115 2.25 -29.57 21.57
CA LYS A 115 1.70 -30.59 22.47
C LYS A 115 2.85 -31.35 23.08
N GLY A 116 2.78 -31.61 24.41
CA GLY A 116 3.78 -32.39 25.12
C GLY A 116 4.02 -33.77 24.48
N LEU A 117 5.06 -34.45 24.92
CA LEU A 117 5.47 -35.75 24.38
C LEU A 117 4.31 -36.75 24.32
N PHE A 118 3.42 -36.69 25.30
CA PHE A 118 2.26 -37.57 25.40
C PHE A 118 0.94 -36.92 24.97
N LEU A 119 1.03 -35.78 24.26
CA LEU A 119 -0.10 -35.05 23.65
C LEU A 119 -1.15 -34.51 24.67
N LYS A 120 -0.86 -34.56 25.97
CA LYS A 120 -1.79 -34.19 27.04
C LYS A 120 -1.71 -32.66 27.35
N ASN A 121 -0.51 -32.15 27.46
CA ASN A 121 -0.26 -30.76 27.81
C ASN A 121 -0.02 -29.90 26.58
N GLU A 122 -0.44 -28.62 26.63
CA GLU A 122 -0.19 -27.62 25.59
C GLU A 122 0.72 -26.53 26.13
N TYR A 123 1.82 -26.30 25.43
CA TYR A 123 2.80 -25.26 25.73
C TYR A 123 2.75 -24.20 24.63
N ARG A 124 2.76 -22.92 24.98
CA ARG A 124 2.57 -21.80 24.06
C ARG A 124 3.72 -20.83 24.12
N VAL A 125 4.18 -20.37 22.97
CA VAL A 125 5.19 -19.30 22.81
C VAL A 125 4.71 -18.35 21.73
N VAL A 126 4.92 -17.05 21.94
CA VAL A 126 4.65 -16.01 20.93
C VAL A 126 5.92 -15.83 20.11
N SER A 127 5.79 -15.72 18.80
CA SER A 127 6.87 -15.43 17.88
C SER A 127 6.73 -13.99 17.38
N GLU A 128 7.83 -13.24 17.41
CA GLU A 128 7.91 -11.87 16.88
C GLU A 128 8.37 -11.93 15.41
N CYS A 129 7.48 -12.33 14.51
CA CYS A 129 7.74 -12.25 13.08
C CYS A 129 6.91 -11.08 12.50
N LYS A 130 7.53 -10.29 11.65
CA LYS A 130 6.87 -9.21 10.91
C LYS A 130 6.98 -9.53 9.43
N ALA A 131 5.90 -10.00 8.85
CA ALA A 131 5.79 -10.20 7.41
C ALA A 131 4.70 -9.31 6.87
N TRP A 132 4.98 -8.65 5.76
CA TRP A 132 4.02 -7.81 5.07
C TRP A 132 4.18 -7.94 3.55
N THR A 133 3.13 -7.65 2.82
CA THR A 133 3.11 -7.48 1.37
C THR A 133 2.02 -6.48 1.00
N THR A 134 2.25 -5.68 -0.03
CA THR A 134 1.27 -4.74 -0.54
C THR A 134 0.76 -5.22 -1.89
N VAL A 135 -0.55 -5.35 -2.01
CA VAL A 135 -1.23 -5.63 -3.28
C VAL A 135 -1.73 -4.29 -3.83
N PHE A 136 -1.22 -3.91 -4.99
CA PHE A 136 -1.59 -2.67 -5.66
C PHE A 136 -3.05 -2.68 -6.12
N PRO A 137 -3.70 -1.51 -6.23
CA PRO A 137 -5.02 -1.41 -6.83
C PRO A 137 -5.00 -1.82 -8.31
N LYS A 138 -6.16 -2.20 -8.82
CA LYS A 138 -6.35 -2.41 -10.25
C LYS A 138 -6.19 -1.07 -10.97
N VAL A 139 -5.52 -1.11 -12.11
CA VAL A 139 -5.36 0.03 -13.00
C VAL A 139 -5.85 -0.41 -14.37
N ASP A 140 -6.87 0.26 -14.89
CA ASP A 140 -7.39 0.04 -16.22
C ASP A 140 -6.78 1.07 -17.19
N ASP A 141 -6.55 0.68 -18.43
CA ASP A 141 -6.10 1.61 -19.46
C ASP A 141 -7.30 2.43 -19.95
N ILE A 142 -7.41 3.66 -19.48
CA ILE A 142 -8.46 4.61 -19.86
C ILE A 142 -7.84 5.64 -20.80
N SER A 143 -8.43 5.82 -22.00
CA SER A 143 -8.01 6.91 -22.87
C SER A 143 -8.58 8.24 -22.40
N MET A 144 -7.85 9.34 -22.62
CA MET A 144 -8.30 10.69 -22.20
C MET A 144 -9.67 11.06 -22.77
N ASP A 145 -10.03 10.54 -23.95
CA ASP A 145 -11.31 10.78 -24.60
C ASP A 145 -12.48 10.05 -23.93
N GLU A 146 -12.19 9.03 -23.11
CA GLU A 146 -13.18 8.23 -22.39
C GLU A 146 -13.50 8.81 -21.00
N ILE A 147 -12.70 9.77 -20.52
CA ILE A 147 -12.98 10.44 -19.27
C ILE A 147 -14.18 11.37 -19.47
N PRO A 148 -15.33 11.09 -18.80
CA PRO A 148 -16.54 11.90 -19.02
C PRO A 148 -16.26 13.37 -18.69
N VAL A 149 -16.72 14.26 -19.57
CA VAL A 149 -16.55 15.72 -19.41
C VAL A 149 -17.17 16.20 -18.08
N ASP A 150 -18.22 15.52 -17.60
CA ASP A 150 -18.88 15.82 -16.31
C ASP A 150 -18.00 15.53 -15.09
N VAL A 151 -16.99 14.65 -15.23
CA VAL A 151 -15.94 14.41 -14.20
C VAL A 151 -14.99 15.60 -14.16
N ILE A 152 -14.91 16.35 -15.26
CA ILE A 152 -13.99 17.48 -15.49
C ILE A 152 -14.63 18.81 -15.02
N THR A 153 -15.85 18.82 -14.52
CA THR A 153 -16.50 20.04 -14.00
C THR A 153 -15.96 20.44 -12.62
N GLY A 154 -14.66 20.57 -12.51
CA GLY A 154 -14.05 21.31 -11.43
C GLY A 154 -14.01 22.79 -11.77
N GLU A 155 -14.20 23.66 -10.77
CA GLU A 155 -13.89 25.08 -10.92
C GLU A 155 -12.45 25.23 -11.41
N CYS A 156 -12.31 25.68 -12.67
CA CYS A 156 -11.03 26.02 -13.26
C CYS A 156 -10.47 27.22 -12.50
N CYS A 157 -9.76 26.99 -11.41
CA CYS A 157 -8.94 28.02 -10.78
C CYS A 157 -7.71 28.23 -11.66
N THR A 158 -7.88 28.98 -12.75
CA THR A 158 -6.82 29.37 -13.65
C THR A 158 -5.84 30.30 -12.95
N ASP A 159 -4.92 29.72 -12.23
CA ASP A 159 -3.65 30.35 -11.94
C ASP A 159 -2.60 29.77 -12.91
N THR A 160 -2.80 30.05 -14.18
CA THR A 160 -1.83 29.78 -15.23
C THR A 160 -0.64 30.68 -15.00
N ARG A 161 0.29 30.27 -14.14
CA ARG A 161 1.63 30.83 -14.18
C ARG A 161 2.27 30.36 -15.48
N LEU A 162 2.25 31.23 -16.47
CA LEU A 162 3.04 31.07 -17.69
C LEU A 162 4.51 31.01 -17.26
N LEU A 163 5.06 29.81 -17.17
CA LEU A 163 6.49 29.62 -16.99
C LEU A 163 7.12 29.67 -18.38
N GLU A 164 7.66 30.84 -18.73
CA GLU A 164 8.49 30.95 -19.91
C GLU A 164 9.63 29.93 -19.82
N ASN A 165 9.76 29.10 -20.83
CA ASN A 165 10.86 28.15 -20.90
C ASN A 165 12.10 28.85 -21.46
N PRO A 166 13.14 29.17 -20.62
CA PRO A 166 14.31 29.90 -21.07
C PRO A 166 15.16 29.16 -22.11
N TYR A 167 14.89 27.87 -22.36
CA TYR A 167 15.63 27.07 -23.32
C TYR A 167 14.99 27.03 -24.72
N TYR A 168 13.73 27.48 -24.87
CA TYR A 168 13.05 27.50 -26.16
C TYR A 168 12.80 28.95 -26.59
N PHE A 169 13.82 29.52 -27.22
CA PHE A 169 13.74 30.86 -27.83
C PHE A 169 12.89 30.80 -29.09
N MET A 170 11.80 31.55 -29.13
CA MET A 170 10.90 31.64 -30.28
C MET A 170 11.22 32.83 -31.20
N GLY A 171 11.73 33.91 -30.66
CA GLY A 171 12.02 35.12 -31.44
C GLY A 171 12.24 36.33 -30.59
N VAL A 172 12.24 37.51 -31.25
CA VAL A 172 12.36 38.82 -30.60
C VAL A 172 11.19 39.72 -31.02
N ARG A 173 10.72 40.55 -30.09
CA ARG A 173 9.75 41.62 -30.35
C ARG A 173 10.25 42.94 -29.80
N ASP A 174 9.58 44.01 -30.14
CA ASP A 174 9.86 45.30 -29.54
C ASP A 174 9.62 45.20 -28.01
N TYR A 175 10.50 45.83 -27.25
CA TYR A 175 10.41 45.91 -25.80
C TYR A 175 9.19 46.77 -25.40
N ASP A 176 8.42 46.29 -24.44
CA ASP A 176 7.28 46.98 -23.85
C ASP A 176 7.65 47.37 -22.41
N ASP A 177 7.12 48.54 -21.94
CA ASP A 177 7.38 49.06 -20.59
C ASP A 177 6.94 48.10 -19.46
N ASN A 178 6.08 47.12 -19.78
CA ASN A 178 5.66 46.03 -18.88
C ASN A 178 6.65 44.86 -18.84
N ASP A 179 7.63 44.79 -19.72
CA ASP A 179 8.63 43.74 -19.76
C ASP A 179 9.67 43.92 -18.67
N THR A 180 10.12 42.81 -18.09
CA THR A 180 11.25 42.85 -17.15
C THR A 180 12.57 43.04 -17.88
N PHE A 181 13.49 43.80 -17.30
CA PHE A 181 14.82 44.07 -17.87
C PHE A 181 15.61 42.80 -18.21
N SER A 182 15.35 41.70 -17.50
CA SER A 182 15.98 40.39 -17.76
C SER A 182 15.62 39.78 -19.11
N LYS A 183 14.53 40.22 -19.75
CA LYS A 183 14.08 39.76 -21.05
C LYS A 183 14.71 40.52 -22.22
N ILE A 184 15.45 41.57 -22.00
CA ILE A 184 16.08 42.34 -23.05
C ILE A 184 17.10 41.49 -23.78
N ASN A 185 16.90 41.38 -25.09
CA ASN A 185 17.86 40.71 -25.99
C ASN A 185 18.88 41.76 -26.48
N TRP A 186 20.00 41.83 -25.79
CA TRP A 186 21.04 42.82 -26.11
C TRP A 186 21.62 42.69 -27.51
N ASN A 187 21.70 41.46 -28.05
CA ASN A 187 22.20 41.19 -29.39
C ASN A 187 21.23 41.71 -30.46
N ALA A 188 19.95 41.46 -30.28
CA ALA A 188 18.93 41.98 -31.20
C ALA A 188 18.76 43.49 -31.06
N THR A 189 18.84 44.03 -29.84
CA THR A 189 18.81 45.48 -29.56
C THR A 189 19.96 46.20 -30.29
N ALA A 190 21.18 45.64 -30.25
CA ALA A 190 22.33 46.23 -30.95
C ALA A 190 22.18 46.18 -32.49
N ALA A 191 21.57 45.09 -33.02
CA ALA A 191 21.37 44.95 -34.45
C ALA A 191 20.23 45.81 -34.99
N MET A 192 19.16 46.04 -34.22
CA MET A 192 17.96 46.77 -34.64
C MET A 192 17.98 48.25 -34.26
N GLY A 193 18.88 48.69 -33.38
CA GLY A 193 18.98 50.06 -32.89
C GLY A 193 17.82 50.52 -31.99
N ARG A 194 16.99 49.57 -31.53
CA ARG A 194 15.87 49.77 -30.61
C ARG A 194 15.78 48.61 -29.62
N MET A 195 15.20 48.88 -28.44
CA MET A 195 15.12 47.87 -27.40
C MET A 195 14.23 46.69 -27.86
N MET A 196 14.80 45.50 -27.78
CA MET A 196 14.14 44.24 -28.20
C MET A 196 14.03 43.28 -27.01
N SER A 197 12.90 42.63 -26.85
CA SER A 197 12.62 41.61 -25.83
C SER A 197 12.61 40.22 -26.45
N SER A 198 13.21 39.25 -25.76
CA SER A 198 13.18 37.87 -26.16
C SER A 198 11.80 37.28 -25.91
N ILE A 199 11.26 36.53 -26.88
CA ILE A 199 10.05 35.73 -26.75
C ILE A 199 10.50 34.31 -26.53
N TYR A 200 10.05 33.70 -25.47
CA TYR A 200 10.23 32.29 -25.16
C TYR A 200 8.91 31.58 -25.30
N GLU A 201 8.96 30.25 -25.54
CA GLU A 201 7.76 29.43 -25.59
C GLU A 201 7.09 29.37 -24.22
N ASP A 202 5.84 29.74 -24.14
CA ASP A 202 5.03 29.60 -22.95
C ASP A 202 4.63 28.14 -22.81
N ARG A 203 5.30 27.40 -21.95
CA ARG A 203 4.81 26.09 -21.51
C ARG A 203 3.71 26.30 -20.48
N ARG A 204 2.49 26.00 -20.88
CA ARG A 204 1.38 25.83 -19.94
C ARG A 204 1.63 24.52 -19.22
N LEU A 205 2.14 24.56 -18.01
CA LEU A 205 2.14 23.42 -17.13
C LEU A 205 0.71 23.25 -16.64
N HIS A 206 -0.02 22.34 -17.25
CA HIS A 206 -1.32 21.94 -16.73
C HIS A 206 -1.07 21.19 -15.41
N ARG A 207 -1.58 21.74 -14.33
CA ARG A 207 -1.59 21.08 -13.01
C ARG A 207 -2.97 20.58 -12.75
N VAL A 208 -3.08 19.28 -12.59
CA VAL A 208 -4.34 18.58 -12.32
C VAL A 208 -4.37 18.15 -10.86
N GLN A 209 -5.45 18.44 -10.17
CA GLN A 209 -5.67 17.94 -8.82
C GLN A 209 -6.88 17.01 -8.81
N LEU A 210 -6.65 15.73 -8.52
CA LEU A 210 -7.69 14.75 -8.32
C LEU A 210 -8.15 14.78 -6.86
N VAL A 211 -9.39 15.20 -6.64
CA VAL A 211 -9.99 15.25 -5.30
C VAL A 211 -10.93 14.07 -5.14
N CYS A 212 -10.59 13.16 -4.23
CA CYS A 212 -11.32 11.91 -4.03
C CYS A 212 -12.16 11.98 -2.75
N GLU A 213 -13.48 11.99 -2.91
CA GLU A 213 -14.43 11.96 -1.80
C GLU A 213 -15.03 10.55 -1.65
N PHE A 214 -14.42 9.75 -0.79
CA PHE A 214 -14.95 8.43 -0.46
C PHE A 214 -16.23 8.53 0.35
N PRO A 215 -17.19 7.62 0.11
CA PRO A 215 -18.47 7.61 0.83
C PRO A 215 -18.27 7.30 2.31
N ASP A 216 -19.15 7.86 3.14
CA ASP A 216 -19.19 7.51 4.55
C ASP A 216 -19.47 6.01 4.72
N ARG A 217 -18.87 5.38 5.74
CA ARG A 217 -19.03 3.95 6.07
C ARG A 217 -20.48 3.49 6.29
N TYR A 218 -21.41 4.42 6.42
CA TYR A 218 -22.84 4.13 6.60
C TYR A 218 -23.59 3.96 5.27
N VAL A 219 -22.93 4.21 4.13
CA VAL A 219 -23.51 3.98 2.81
C VAL A 219 -23.47 2.48 2.51
N MET A 220 -24.55 1.94 1.97
CA MET A 220 -24.58 0.53 1.53
C MET A 220 -23.49 0.32 0.47
N ASP A 221 -22.79 -0.81 0.56
CA ASP A 221 -21.71 -1.20 -0.35
C ASP A 221 -20.54 -0.21 -0.43
N CYS A 222 -20.31 0.59 0.64
CA CYS A 222 -19.24 1.60 0.66
C CYS A 222 -17.85 1.02 0.30
N ASP A 223 -17.54 -0.21 0.72
CA ASP A 223 -16.27 -0.86 0.38
C ASP A 223 -16.15 -1.13 -1.12
N ALA A 224 -17.21 -1.63 -1.77
CA ALA A 224 -17.20 -1.90 -3.20
C ALA A 224 -17.11 -0.61 -4.04
N ILE A 225 -17.81 0.44 -3.61
CA ILE A 225 -17.75 1.77 -4.24
C ILE A 225 -16.34 2.34 -4.11
N ALA A 226 -15.76 2.29 -2.91
CA ALA A 226 -14.41 2.79 -2.68
C ALA A 226 -13.34 2.05 -3.50
N GLU A 227 -13.46 0.72 -3.63
CA GLU A 227 -12.54 -0.06 -4.47
C GLU A 227 -12.59 0.37 -5.94
N LYS A 228 -13.79 0.62 -6.47
CA LYS A 228 -13.95 1.10 -7.84
C LYS A 228 -13.46 2.55 -8.00
N MET A 229 -13.75 3.43 -7.04
CA MET A 229 -13.24 4.81 -7.06
C MET A 229 -11.70 4.82 -7.09
N ILE A 230 -11.05 3.99 -6.29
CA ILE A 230 -9.59 3.87 -6.29
C ILE A 230 -9.07 3.38 -7.63
N THR A 231 -9.73 2.38 -8.25
CA THR A 231 -9.39 1.92 -9.59
C THR A 231 -9.45 3.06 -10.60
N VAL A 232 -10.54 3.84 -10.60
CA VAL A 232 -10.73 4.99 -11.50
C VAL A 232 -9.67 6.06 -11.27
N VAL A 233 -9.42 6.45 -10.00
CA VAL A 233 -8.40 7.45 -9.67
C VAL A 233 -7.02 7.04 -10.15
N CYS A 234 -6.61 5.80 -9.88
CA CYS A 234 -5.31 5.29 -10.32
C CYS A 234 -5.19 5.24 -11.83
N SER A 235 -6.28 4.89 -12.53
CA SER A 235 -6.32 4.82 -13.99
C SER A 235 -6.22 6.20 -14.62
N ILE A 236 -6.98 7.18 -14.09
CA ILE A 236 -6.91 8.59 -14.53
C ILE A 236 -5.52 9.16 -14.25
N TYR A 237 -4.96 8.91 -13.04
CA TYR A 237 -3.61 9.36 -12.70
C TYR A 237 -2.58 8.85 -13.70
N LYS A 238 -2.63 7.55 -14.04
CA LYS A 238 -1.74 6.95 -15.02
C LYS A 238 -1.86 7.61 -16.40
N SER A 239 -3.09 7.77 -16.91
CA SER A 239 -3.34 8.40 -18.23
C SER A 239 -2.83 9.85 -18.29
N LEU A 240 -3.07 10.63 -17.24
CA LEU A 240 -2.60 12.02 -17.14
C LEU A 240 -1.07 12.10 -17.07
N MET A 241 -0.43 11.22 -16.29
CA MET A 241 1.04 11.15 -16.27
C MET A 241 1.64 10.78 -17.63
N GLU A 242 1.04 9.82 -18.33
CA GLU A 242 1.49 9.42 -19.68
C GLU A 242 1.29 10.55 -20.68
N ALA A 243 0.28 11.41 -20.50
CA ALA A 243 0.08 12.65 -21.27
C ALA A 243 1.09 13.77 -20.91
N GLY A 244 1.90 13.59 -19.86
CA GLY A 244 2.89 14.56 -19.42
C GLY A 244 2.35 15.65 -18.49
N GLU A 245 1.17 15.45 -17.91
CA GLU A 245 0.53 16.36 -16.98
C GLU A 245 1.08 16.19 -15.55
N TYR A 246 1.11 17.29 -14.78
CA TYR A 246 1.47 17.27 -13.37
C TYR A 246 0.24 17.03 -12.51
N VAL A 247 0.15 15.84 -11.92
CA VAL A 247 -1.03 15.39 -11.19
C VAL A 247 -0.76 15.27 -9.70
N SER A 248 -1.68 15.79 -8.88
CA SER A 248 -1.73 15.59 -7.43
C SER A 248 -3.02 14.90 -7.04
N ILE A 249 -3.02 14.17 -5.93
CA ILE A 249 -4.21 13.49 -5.42
C ILE A 249 -4.44 13.92 -3.97
N ILE A 250 -5.68 14.25 -3.64
CA ILE A 250 -6.11 14.50 -2.27
C ILE A 250 -7.33 13.60 -1.98
N CYS A 251 -7.26 12.84 -0.89
CA CYS A 251 -8.33 11.96 -0.45
C CYS A 251 -8.83 12.34 0.94
N ASN A 252 -10.15 12.19 1.17
CA ASN A 252 -10.74 12.30 2.51
C ASN A 252 -10.58 11.01 3.33
N ALA A 253 -9.93 9.98 2.81
CA ALA A 253 -9.67 8.72 3.50
C ALA A 253 -8.24 8.68 4.05
N ALA A 254 -8.07 8.00 5.20
CA ALA A 254 -6.80 7.88 5.87
C ALA A 254 -5.97 6.69 5.36
N ASP A 255 -4.65 6.86 5.38
CA ASP A 255 -3.70 5.76 5.28
C ASP A 255 -3.80 4.88 6.54
N CYS A 256 -3.82 3.55 6.36
CA CYS A 256 -3.97 2.59 7.46
C CYS A 256 -2.76 2.53 8.41
N VAL A 257 -1.62 3.11 8.04
CA VAL A 257 -0.37 3.13 8.82
C VAL A 257 -0.20 4.45 9.53
N THR A 258 -0.31 5.57 8.80
CA THR A 258 -0.10 6.93 9.35
C THR A 258 -1.36 7.48 10.02
N HIS A 259 -2.54 6.97 9.67
CA HIS A 259 -3.85 7.49 10.07
C HIS A 259 -4.10 8.95 9.67
N GLU A 260 -3.32 9.45 8.71
CA GLU A 260 -3.46 10.79 8.14
C GLU A 260 -4.16 10.71 6.78
N PRO A 261 -4.82 11.80 6.32
CA PRO A 261 -5.39 11.87 4.99
C PRO A 261 -4.32 11.62 3.92
N VAL A 262 -4.68 10.88 2.88
CA VAL A 262 -3.74 10.62 1.78
C VAL A 262 -3.67 11.85 0.89
N VAL A 263 -2.48 12.46 0.84
CA VAL A 263 -2.14 13.58 -0.04
C VAL A 263 -0.91 13.19 -0.85
N ILE A 264 -1.03 13.23 -2.17
CA ILE A 264 0.03 12.88 -3.11
C ILE A 264 0.37 14.13 -3.92
N GLU A 265 1.63 14.55 -3.84
CA GLU A 265 2.12 15.75 -4.52
C GLU A 265 2.32 15.50 -6.02
N ASN A 266 2.43 16.61 -6.76
CA ASN A 266 2.68 16.60 -8.19
C ASN A 266 4.01 15.90 -8.54
N GLY A 267 3.98 15.05 -9.58
CA GLY A 267 5.18 14.40 -10.11
C GLY A 267 5.66 13.21 -9.30
N THR A 268 4.82 12.68 -8.43
CA THR A 268 5.10 11.43 -7.69
C THR A 268 5.09 10.24 -8.64
N ASP A 269 6.03 9.31 -8.47
CA ASP A 269 6.10 8.09 -9.27
C ASP A 269 4.83 7.25 -9.08
N ILE A 270 4.38 6.61 -10.18
CA ILE A 270 3.17 5.79 -10.20
C ILE A 270 3.20 4.68 -9.14
N ASP A 271 4.34 4.05 -8.91
CA ASP A 271 4.45 2.95 -7.94
C ASP A 271 4.21 3.45 -6.50
N ILE A 272 4.68 4.65 -6.16
CA ILE A 272 4.44 5.29 -4.85
C ILE A 272 2.97 5.66 -4.70
N VAL A 273 2.35 6.13 -5.78
CA VAL A 273 0.91 6.42 -5.80
C VAL A 273 0.10 5.15 -5.57
N LEU A 274 0.41 4.07 -6.29
CA LEU A 274 -0.29 2.80 -6.14
C LEU A 274 -0.12 2.22 -4.74
N GLU A 275 1.06 2.34 -4.14
CA GLU A 275 1.30 1.93 -2.75
C GLU A 275 0.46 2.73 -1.77
N SER A 276 0.44 4.07 -1.90
CA SER A 276 -0.36 4.95 -1.04
C SER A 276 -1.85 4.65 -1.19
N MET A 277 -2.32 4.47 -2.42
CA MET A 277 -3.72 4.11 -2.71
C MET A 277 -4.09 2.70 -2.24
N ALA A 278 -3.14 1.75 -2.21
CA ALA A 278 -3.34 0.44 -1.62
C ALA A 278 -3.60 0.50 -0.11
N ARG A 279 -2.94 1.41 0.60
CA ARG A 279 -3.04 1.58 2.06
C ARG A 279 -4.29 2.32 2.52
N ILE A 280 -5.08 2.89 1.64
CA ILE A 280 -6.31 3.60 2.01
C ILE A 280 -7.27 2.66 2.74
N ASP A 281 -7.68 3.06 3.95
CA ASP A 281 -8.80 2.47 4.67
C ASP A 281 -10.08 3.25 4.35
N ALA A 282 -10.86 2.73 3.41
CA ALA A 282 -12.10 3.35 2.95
C ALA A 282 -13.15 3.56 4.07
N ALA A 283 -13.05 2.84 5.18
CA ALA A 283 -13.97 3.01 6.29
C ALA A 283 -13.52 4.06 7.32
N SER A 284 -12.31 4.62 7.20
CA SER A 284 -11.84 5.73 8.05
C SER A 284 -11.81 7.03 7.25
N THR A 285 -13.00 7.53 6.88
CA THR A 285 -13.15 8.84 6.26
C THR A 285 -12.95 9.94 7.30
N ILE A 286 -12.08 10.89 6.96
CA ILE A 286 -11.82 12.07 7.81
C ILE A 286 -12.68 13.21 7.27
N LYS A 287 -13.67 13.62 8.07
CA LYS A 287 -14.55 14.74 7.68
C LYS A 287 -13.75 16.04 7.59
N ASN A 288 -13.76 16.67 6.43
CA ASN A 288 -13.34 18.07 6.16
C ASN A 288 -11.84 18.44 6.24
N ALA A 289 -10.90 17.53 6.43
CA ALA A 289 -9.51 17.94 6.65
C ALA A 289 -8.69 18.14 5.35
N ALA A 290 -8.91 17.34 4.33
CA ALA A 290 -8.04 17.34 3.15
C ALA A 290 -8.50 18.25 2.00
N LEU A 291 -9.78 18.57 1.93
CA LEU A 291 -10.37 19.25 0.77
C LEU A 291 -10.11 20.77 0.72
N GLN A 292 -9.48 21.35 1.74
CA GLN A 292 -9.27 22.81 1.84
C GLN A 292 -7.88 23.27 1.37
N GLU A 293 -6.98 22.38 1.00
CA GLU A 293 -5.68 22.81 0.44
C GLU A 293 -5.87 23.44 -0.93
N LYS A 294 -5.75 24.74 -0.98
CA LYS A 294 -5.78 25.55 -2.20
C LYS A 294 -4.47 25.36 -2.98
N GLN A 295 -4.36 24.28 -3.72
CA GLN A 295 -3.38 24.26 -4.82
C GLN A 295 -4.00 24.89 -6.05
N SER A 296 -3.23 25.74 -6.75
CA SER A 296 -3.63 26.33 -8.02
C SER A 296 -3.56 25.30 -9.13
N GLY A 297 -4.63 25.10 -9.89
CA GLY A 297 -4.69 24.14 -10.99
C GLY A 297 -6.13 23.71 -11.32
N GLU A 298 -6.29 22.89 -12.35
CA GLU A 298 -7.55 22.26 -12.67
C GLU A 298 -7.86 21.18 -11.62
N LYS A 299 -9.06 21.21 -11.06
CA LYS A 299 -9.50 20.27 -10.03
C LYS A 299 -10.55 19.33 -10.60
N TYR A 300 -10.31 18.04 -10.48
CA TYR A 300 -11.27 17.00 -10.84
C TYR A 300 -11.80 16.35 -9.57
N PHE A 301 -13.11 16.45 -9.35
CA PHE A 301 -13.74 15.83 -8.20
C PHE A 301 -14.24 14.44 -8.56
N ILE A 302 -13.76 13.44 -7.84
CA ILE A 302 -14.20 12.05 -7.98
C ILE A 302 -14.98 11.70 -6.72
N ASN A 303 -16.28 11.64 -6.86
CA ASN A 303 -17.22 11.33 -5.78
C ASN A 303 -18.24 10.27 -6.23
N LEU A 304 -19.20 9.95 -5.36
CA LEU A 304 -20.23 8.95 -5.63
C LEU A 304 -21.08 9.26 -6.89
N SER A 305 -21.37 10.52 -7.17
CA SER A 305 -22.13 10.94 -8.35
C SER A 305 -21.35 10.74 -9.64
N THR A 306 -20.04 11.01 -9.59
CA THR A 306 -19.11 10.76 -10.69
C THR A 306 -18.98 9.26 -10.97
N TYR A 307 -18.97 8.43 -9.91
CA TYR A 307 -18.92 6.98 -10.04
C TYR A 307 -20.09 6.41 -10.87
N SER A 308 -21.29 6.97 -10.76
CA SER A 308 -22.45 6.53 -11.56
C SER A 308 -22.27 6.74 -13.07
N ALA A 309 -21.34 7.60 -13.49
CA ALA A 309 -21.03 7.85 -14.90
C ALA A 309 -20.09 6.79 -15.50
N PHE A 310 -19.35 6.03 -14.66
CA PHE A 310 -18.45 4.96 -15.09
C PHE A 310 -19.05 3.55 -14.92
N SER A 311 -20.25 3.42 -14.42
CA SER A 311 -20.99 2.17 -14.24
C SER A 311 -21.95 1.91 -15.41
#